data_f00189bb2e1147b863b2c0f25ecbd2e3
#
_entry.id   f00189bb2e1147b863b2c0f25ecbd2e3
#
_cell.length_a   1.000
_cell.length_b   1.000
_cell.length_c   1.000
_cell.angle_alpha   90.00
_cell.angle_beta   90.00
_cell.angle_gamma   90.00
#
_symmetry.space_group_name_H-M   'P 1'
#
loop_
_entity.id
_entity.type
_entity.pdbx_description
1 polymer ?
#
loop_
_entity_poly.entity_id
_entity_poly.type
_entity_poly.pdbx_seq_one_letter_code
_entity_poly.pdbx_strand_id
1 'polypeptide(L)'
;MAFVRIDTGSEVRTLMQSATISGASSVGTPSSTLNLEIPRDVLTPSASISVSLLEMSGTGSDLARFPRDGGELALDALQNGGIDVVVVPIRYDADGSGRMPDTSEGAMNALRDQLLAMWPVSDVRLRVRESVSTSTTVAPTSGQAWGSLLDGVGNLRQSDRAAGSEYYLGLFAPAASFREFCGRGCIAGIAPLNQGNYQSQRYGLALGYGDEDNRFSAIHELGHAHGRPHAPCGGVSGSEPGYPHAGGATGVWGYDFRNDRLYDPSTKDFMGYCEPQWVSDFAYLRLHQRVVSVAGGSTLSWRLAPHHVFRVAPFTAPSWTGLVEERVTDASDGELTMMKARDRFGRDLGWVGARRVETSLPGFASLLIPDVEDAAFFETPSGQIYRVASSGESALHPNPPDDSNVR
;
A
#
# COMPACT_ATOMS: atom_id res chain seq x y z
N MET A 1 -24.77 18.48 -28.46
CA MET A 1 -23.79 19.19 -27.61
C MET A 1 -24.15 18.97 -26.14
N ALA A 2 -23.21 18.67 -25.30
CA ALA A 2 -23.41 18.60 -23.86
C ALA A 2 -22.81 19.82 -23.18
N PHE A 3 -23.51 20.34 -22.18
CA PHE A 3 -23.08 21.38 -21.29
C PHE A 3 -23.07 20.81 -19.88
N VAL A 4 -21.93 20.81 -19.23
CA VAL A 4 -21.79 20.43 -17.83
C VAL A 4 -21.51 21.66 -17.01
N ARG A 5 -22.50 22.10 -16.23
CA ARG A 5 -22.35 23.18 -15.28
C ARG A 5 -21.83 22.60 -13.97
N ILE A 6 -20.75 23.17 -13.45
CA ILE A 6 -20.14 22.82 -12.18
C ILE A 6 -20.22 24.07 -11.29
N ASP A 7 -20.88 23.93 -10.14
CA ASP A 7 -20.96 24.95 -9.11
C ASP A 7 -20.09 24.51 -7.93
N THR A 8 -19.07 25.29 -7.61
CA THR A 8 -18.15 24.99 -6.48
C THR A 8 -18.62 25.62 -5.17
N GLY A 9 -19.73 26.36 -5.21
CA GLY A 9 -20.19 27.22 -4.13
C GLY A 9 -19.55 28.62 -4.12
N SER A 10 -18.42 28.79 -4.78
CA SER A 10 -17.73 30.11 -4.94
C SER A 10 -17.65 30.60 -6.38
N GLU A 11 -17.66 29.69 -7.34
CA GLU A 11 -17.66 29.99 -8.77
C GLU A 11 -18.48 28.96 -9.54
N VAL A 12 -18.88 29.33 -10.76
CA VAL A 12 -19.57 28.43 -11.68
C VAL A 12 -18.72 28.28 -12.93
N ARG A 13 -18.40 27.03 -13.28
CA ARG A 13 -17.76 26.69 -14.57
C ARG A 13 -18.68 25.90 -15.45
N THR A 14 -18.55 26.09 -16.76
CA THR A 14 -19.27 25.30 -17.75
C THR A 14 -18.28 24.64 -18.69
N LEU A 15 -18.34 23.31 -18.75
CA LEU A 15 -17.62 22.52 -19.75
C LEU A 15 -18.57 22.20 -20.90
N MET A 16 -18.04 22.17 -22.11
CA MET A 16 -18.84 21.89 -23.31
C MET A 16 -18.14 20.83 -24.15
N GLN A 17 -18.92 19.89 -24.66
CA GLN A 17 -18.42 18.89 -25.59
C GLN A 17 -19.50 18.57 -26.63
N SER A 18 -19.07 18.41 -27.89
CA SER A 18 -19.96 17.91 -28.97
C SER A 18 -19.64 16.44 -29.26
N ALA A 19 -20.67 15.66 -29.50
CA ALA A 19 -20.51 14.29 -29.96
C ALA A 19 -21.62 13.95 -30.95
N THR A 20 -21.33 13.05 -31.88
CA THR A 20 -22.36 12.45 -32.76
C THR A 20 -22.85 11.19 -32.05
N ILE A 21 -24.14 11.15 -31.74
CA ILE A 21 -24.79 10.00 -31.14
C ILE A 21 -25.40 9.15 -32.24
N SER A 22 -24.86 7.96 -32.46
CA SER A 22 -25.31 7.02 -33.51
C SER A 22 -26.09 5.82 -32.99
N GLY A 23 -26.26 5.69 -31.68
CA GLY A 23 -26.94 4.56 -31.05
C GLY A 23 -27.03 4.69 -29.53
N ALA A 24 -27.54 3.65 -28.87
CA ALA A 24 -27.62 3.59 -27.43
C ALA A 24 -26.23 3.51 -26.81
N SER A 25 -26.02 4.25 -25.71
CA SER A 25 -24.77 4.21 -24.96
C SER A 25 -24.66 2.96 -24.07
N SER A 26 -23.42 2.50 -23.85
CA SER A 26 -23.10 1.41 -22.95
C SER A 26 -21.91 1.79 -22.08
N VAL A 27 -21.98 1.53 -20.78
CA VAL A 27 -20.86 1.80 -19.84
C VAL A 27 -19.60 1.06 -20.27
N GLY A 28 -19.71 -0.18 -20.72
CA GLY A 28 -18.58 -0.99 -21.18
C GLY A 28 -17.97 -0.55 -22.52
N THR A 29 -18.49 0.49 -23.16
CA THR A 29 -18.03 0.99 -24.46
C THR A 29 -17.87 2.50 -24.41
N PRO A 30 -16.72 3.02 -23.94
CA PRO A 30 -16.50 4.47 -23.76
C PRO A 30 -16.77 5.30 -25.01
N SER A 31 -16.47 4.77 -26.20
CA SER A 31 -16.75 5.44 -27.48
C SER A 31 -18.25 5.60 -27.78
N SER A 32 -19.13 4.90 -27.07
CA SER A 32 -20.59 5.06 -27.17
C SER A 32 -21.16 6.07 -26.17
N THR A 33 -20.32 6.64 -25.32
CA THR A 33 -20.70 7.58 -24.28
C THR A 33 -20.05 8.94 -24.50
N LEU A 34 -20.63 9.97 -23.89
CA LEU A 34 -19.99 11.28 -23.81
C LEU A 34 -19.17 11.33 -22.52
N ASN A 35 -17.87 11.52 -22.66
CA ASN A 35 -16.93 11.55 -21.53
C ASN A 35 -16.36 12.95 -21.41
N LEU A 36 -16.50 13.56 -20.25
CA LEU A 36 -15.91 14.86 -19.94
C LEU A 36 -15.00 14.73 -18.74
N GLU A 37 -13.83 15.31 -18.85
CA GLU A 37 -12.90 15.46 -17.74
C GLU A 37 -13.25 16.70 -16.94
N ILE A 38 -13.48 16.51 -15.64
CA ILE A 38 -13.70 17.60 -14.70
C ILE A 38 -12.35 17.99 -14.07
N PRO A 39 -11.88 19.23 -14.26
CA PRO A 39 -10.62 19.67 -13.67
C PRO A 39 -10.62 19.56 -12.15
N ARG A 40 -9.50 19.10 -11.59
CA ARG A 40 -9.34 18.86 -10.15
C ARG A 40 -9.61 20.11 -9.29
N ASP A 41 -9.26 21.27 -9.77
CA ASP A 41 -9.38 22.55 -9.05
C ASP A 41 -10.85 22.97 -8.78
N VAL A 42 -11.81 22.40 -9.53
CA VAL A 42 -13.25 22.62 -9.27
C VAL A 42 -13.90 21.52 -8.44
N LEU A 43 -13.19 20.44 -8.09
CA LEU A 43 -13.70 19.36 -7.23
C LEU A 43 -13.55 19.75 -5.75
N THR A 44 -14.46 20.59 -5.26
CA THR A 44 -14.54 20.97 -3.85
C THR A 44 -15.59 20.15 -3.10
N PRO A 45 -15.57 20.09 -1.76
CA PRO A 45 -16.63 19.39 -0.99
C PRO A 45 -18.04 19.92 -1.23
N SER A 46 -18.17 21.19 -1.65
CA SER A 46 -19.44 21.84 -2.00
C SER A 46 -19.79 21.74 -3.49
N ALA A 47 -18.95 21.07 -4.29
CA ALA A 47 -19.17 21.01 -5.73
C ALA A 47 -20.44 20.23 -6.08
N SER A 48 -21.23 20.82 -6.98
CA SER A 48 -22.40 20.18 -7.59
C SER A 48 -22.34 20.31 -9.10
N ILE A 49 -23.01 19.39 -9.79
CA ILE A 49 -23.08 19.39 -11.25
C ILE A 49 -24.51 19.31 -11.77
N SER A 50 -24.72 19.92 -12.94
CA SER A 50 -25.87 19.63 -13.77
C SER A 50 -25.43 19.49 -15.22
N VAL A 51 -26.11 18.61 -15.96
CA VAL A 51 -25.81 18.34 -17.36
C VAL A 51 -27.03 18.71 -18.23
N SER A 52 -26.79 19.40 -19.32
CA SER A 52 -27.81 19.68 -20.34
C SER A 52 -27.31 19.18 -21.68
N LEU A 53 -28.19 18.47 -22.40
CA LEU A 53 -27.90 18.00 -23.75
C LEU A 53 -28.74 18.79 -24.75
N LEU A 54 -28.08 19.40 -25.70
CA LEU A 54 -28.72 20.12 -26.81
C LEU A 54 -28.50 19.36 -28.11
N GLU A 55 -29.59 19.00 -28.76
CA GLU A 55 -29.55 18.49 -30.12
C GLU A 55 -29.32 19.63 -31.13
N MET A 56 -28.27 19.51 -31.94
CA MET A 56 -27.86 20.60 -32.86
C MET A 56 -28.51 20.51 -34.23
N SER A 57 -29.10 19.35 -34.60
CA SER A 57 -29.63 19.06 -35.92
C SER A 57 -31.12 18.71 -35.93
N GLY A 58 -31.77 18.71 -34.77
CA GLY A 58 -33.17 18.34 -34.61
C GLY A 58 -34.12 19.55 -34.64
N THR A 59 -35.39 19.28 -34.93
CA THR A 59 -36.48 20.27 -34.79
C THR A 59 -37.04 20.32 -33.35
N GLY A 60 -36.51 19.47 -32.46
CA GLY A 60 -36.92 19.38 -31.06
C GLY A 60 -36.30 20.45 -30.19
N SER A 61 -37.13 21.16 -29.43
CA SER A 61 -36.70 22.14 -28.46
C SER A 61 -36.43 21.56 -27.07
N ASP A 62 -36.52 20.24 -26.92
CA ASP A 62 -36.46 19.59 -25.61
C ASP A 62 -35.00 19.37 -25.17
N LEU A 63 -34.55 20.22 -24.28
CA LEU A 63 -33.31 20.02 -23.53
C LEU A 63 -33.44 18.82 -22.61
N ALA A 64 -32.71 17.74 -22.92
CA ALA A 64 -32.52 16.69 -21.94
C ALA A 64 -31.59 17.19 -20.80
N ARG A 65 -32.03 17.04 -19.59
CA ARG A 65 -31.29 17.51 -18.40
C ARG A 65 -31.06 16.39 -17.39
N PHE A 66 -29.94 16.50 -16.69
CA PHE A 66 -29.64 15.69 -15.51
C PHE A 66 -29.10 16.61 -14.40
N PRO A 67 -29.65 16.55 -13.18
CA PRO A 67 -30.84 15.81 -12.78
C PRO A 67 -32.10 16.25 -13.56
N ARG A 68 -33.08 15.33 -13.70
CA ARG A 68 -34.29 15.57 -14.54
C ARG A 68 -35.22 16.64 -13.98
N ASP A 69 -35.18 16.89 -12.68
CA ASP A 69 -35.95 17.93 -11.98
C ASP A 69 -35.39 19.35 -12.21
N GLY A 70 -34.25 19.45 -12.91
CA GLY A 70 -33.56 20.71 -13.15
C GLY A 70 -32.70 21.21 -11.99
N GLY A 71 -32.55 20.39 -10.96
CA GLY A 71 -31.66 20.65 -9.82
C GLY A 71 -30.18 20.39 -10.16
N GLU A 72 -29.37 20.26 -9.14
CA GLU A 72 -27.95 19.92 -9.21
C GLU A 72 -27.67 18.67 -8.38
N LEU A 73 -26.74 17.84 -8.85
CA LEU A 73 -26.23 16.69 -8.15
C LEU A 73 -24.99 17.08 -7.36
N ALA A 74 -25.03 16.95 -6.03
CA ALA A 74 -23.83 17.10 -5.21
C ALA A 74 -22.81 16.00 -5.57
N LEU A 75 -21.55 16.41 -5.72
CA LEU A 75 -20.48 15.46 -6.03
C LEU A 75 -19.95 14.76 -4.78
N ASP A 76 -20.27 15.28 -3.60
CA ASP A 76 -19.78 14.78 -2.30
C ASP A 76 -18.27 14.53 -2.30
N ALA A 77 -17.53 15.44 -2.96
CA ALA A 77 -16.09 15.31 -3.11
C ALA A 77 -15.41 15.35 -1.75
N LEU A 78 -14.66 14.30 -1.45
CA LEU A 78 -13.93 14.20 -0.19
C LEU A 78 -12.49 14.72 -0.37
N GLN A 79 -12.07 15.61 0.52
CA GLN A 79 -10.67 15.97 0.60
C GLN A 79 -9.89 14.82 1.24
N ASN A 80 -8.85 14.37 0.55
CA ASN A 80 -7.89 13.44 1.10
C ASN A 80 -6.46 13.96 0.94
N GLY A 81 -5.53 13.34 1.67
CA GLY A 81 -4.10 13.59 1.49
C GLY A 81 -3.51 12.75 0.37
N GLY A 82 -2.24 13.01 0.08
CA GLY A 82 -1.42 12.12 -0.73
C GLY A 82 -0.83 10.99 0.10
N ILE A 83 -0.04 10.14 -0.56
CA ILE A 83 0.80 9.13 0.06
C ILE A 83 2.28 9.47 -0.18
N ASP A 84 3.10 9.30 0.85
CA ASP A 84 4.55 9.48 0.78
C ASP A 84 5.21 8.10 0.73
N VAL A 85 5.92 7.80 -0.37
CA VAL A 85 6.62 6.53 -0.58
C VAL A 85 8.10 6.77 -0.77
N VAL A 86 8.90 6.15 0.09
CA VAL A 86 10.35 6.13 0.01
C VAL A 86 10.78 4.80 -0.59
N VAL A 87 11.24 4.82 -1.82
CA VAL A 87 11.80 3.63 -2.48
C VAL A 87 13.22 3.40 -1.99
N VAL A 88 13.50 2.20 -1.52
CA VAL A 88 14.81 1.73 -1.05
C VAL A 88 15.39 0.79 -2.09
N PRO A 89 16.32 1.25 -2.95
CA PRO A 89 17.00 0.36 -3.88
C PRO A 89 17.95 -0.56 -3.11
N ILE A 90 17.82 -1.88 -3.30
CA ILE A 90 18.68 -2.86 -2.64
C ILE A 90 19.54 -3.54 -3.68
N ARG A 91 20.85 -3.29 -3.64
CA ARG A 91 21.82 -3.95 -4.48
C ARG A 91 22.00 -5.40 -4.05
N TYR A 92 21.84 -6.31 -5.00
CA TYR A 92 21.94 -7.74 -4.73
C TYR A 92 23.37 -8.24 -4.99
N ASP A 93 24.12 -8.48 -3.91
CA ASP A 93 25.53 -8.93 -3.96
C ASP A 93 25.71 -10.42 -3.62
N ALA A 94 24.64 -11.14 -3.27
CA ALA A 94 24.72 -12.53 -2.82
C ALA A 94 25.32 -13.49 -3.84
N ASP A 95 25.25 -13.16 -5.12
CA ASP A 95 25.84 -13.92 -6.23
C ASP A 95 26.99 -13.17 -6.92
N GLY A 96 27.45 -12.07 -6.34
CA GLY A 96 28.51 -11.23 -6.86
C GLY A 96 28.14 -10.38 -8.07
N SER A 97 26.86 -10.35 -8.46
CA SER A 97 26.42 -9.59 -9.65
C SER A 97 26.30 -8.08 -9.41
N GLY A 98 26.04 -7.65 -8.17
CA GLY A 98 25.78 -6.25 -7.86
C GLY A 98 24.50 -5.71 -8.51
N ARG A 99 23.53 -6.56 -8.84
CA ARG A 99 22.31 -6.15 -9.54
C ARG A 99 21.52 -5.14 -8.75
N MET A 100 21.07 -4.10 -9.44
CA MET A 100 20.19 -3.07 -8.91
C MET A 100 18.76 -3.28 -9.43
N PRO A 101 17.75 -2.92 -8.64
CA PRO A 101 16.39 -2.80 -9.15
C PRO A 101 16.30 -1.64 -10.15
N ASP A 102 15.29 -1.69 -11.01
CA ASP A 102 15.02 -0.56 -11.91
C ASP A 102 14.34 0.57 -11.13
N THR A 103 15.11 1.58 -10.80
CA THR A 103 14.66 2.84 -10.18
C THR A 103 14.89 4.03 -11.09
N SER A 104 14.92 3.79 -12.40
CA SER A 104 14.96 4.86 -13.41
C SER A 104 13.76 5.80 -13.25
N GLU A 105 13.91 7.03 -13.71
CA GLU A 105 12.82 8.02 -13.68
C GLU A 105 11.56 7.49 -14.36
N GLY A 106 11.72 6.77 -15.48
CA GLY A 106 10.61 6.14 -16.20
C GLY A 106 9.88 5.09 -15.35
N ALA A 107 10.62 4.19 -14.69
CA ALA A 107 10.04 3.17 -13.81
C ALA A 107 9.34 3.79 -12.60
N MET A 108 9.93 4.81 -11.99
CA MET A 108 9.34 5.50 -10.83
C MET A 108 8.09 6.31 -11.20
N ASN A 109 8.10 6.98 -12.35
CA ASN A 109 6.92 7.66 -12.87
C ASN A 109 5.79 6.66 -13.16
N ALA A 110 6.09 5.52 -13.75
CA ALA A 110 5.11 4.47 -14.02
C ALA A 110 4.51 3.89 -12.73
N LEU A 111 5.30 3.69 -11.68
CA LEU A 111 4.81 3.26 -10.36
C LEU A 111 3.91 4.33 -9.73
N ARG A 112 4.32 5.60 -9.76
CA ARG A 112 3.52 6.72 -9.26
C ARG A 112 2.17 6.81 -9.97
N ASP A 113 2.18 6.78 -11.30
CA ASP A 113 0.97 6.94 -12.11
C ASP A 113 0.01 5.75 -11.93
N GLN A 114 0.54 4.54 -11.71
CA GLN A 114 -0.28 3.37 -11.39
C GLN A 114 -0.90 3.46 -9.99
N LEU A 115 -0.16 3.93 -8.99
CA LEU A 115 -0.71 4.22 -7.67
C LEU A 115 -1.82 5.28 -7.75
N LEU A 116 -1.61 6.37 -8.49
CA LEU A 116 -2.64 7.40 -8.70
C LEU A 116 -3.89 6.87 -9.39
N ALA A 117 -3.75 5.91 -10.32
CA ALA A 117 -4.87 5.32 -11.02
C ALA A 117 -5.68 4.35 -10.14
N MET A 118 -5.06 3.73 -9.17
CA MET A 118 -5.66 2.65 -8.37
C MET A 118 -6.07 3.08 -6.96
N TRP A 119 -5.39 4.08 -6.39
CA TRP A 119 -5.60 4.47 -4.99
C TRP A 119 -6.35 5.80 -4.88
N PRO A 120 -7.22 5.94 -3.86
CA PRO A 120 -7.96 7.18 -3.61
C PRO A 120 -7.08 8.24 -2.95
N VAL A 121 -6.04 8.66 -3.63
CA VAL A 121 -5.07 9.65 -3.16
C VAL A 121 -5.07 10.87 -4.06
N SER A 122 -4.88 12.03 -3.48
CA SER A 122 -4.79 13.28 -4.24
C SER A 122 -3.42 13.49 -4.88
N ASP A 123 -2.40 12.81 -4.36
CA ASP A 123 -1.02 12.91 -4.82
C ASP A 123 -0.20 11.70 -4.37
N VAL A 124 0.81 11.32 -5.16
CA VAL A 124 1.81 10.30 -4.80
C VAL A 124 3.18 10.96 -4.85
N ARG A 125 3.73 11.22 -3.68
CA ARG A 125 5.09 11.74 -3.51
C ARG A 125 6.03 10.58 -3.34
N LEU A 126 6.76 10.27 -4.42
CA LEU A 126 7.70 9.17 -4.46
C LEU A 126 9.13 9.73 -4.49
N ARG A 127 9.96 9.30 -3.56
CA ARG A 127 11.40 9.60 -3.55
C ARG A 127 12.22 8.32 -3.48
N VAL A 128 13.33 8.30 -4.19
CA VAL A 128 14.31 7.22 -4.13
C VAL A 128 15.42 7.65 -3.17
N ARG A 129 15.69 6.81 -2.15
CA ARG A 129 16.81 7.05 -1.22
C ARG A 129 18.11 6.45 -1.77
N GLU A 130 19.23 6.75 -1.13
CA GLU A 130 20.50 6.07 -1.40
C GLU A 130 20.34 4.55 -1.25
N SER A 131 20.95 3.82 -2.18
CA SER A 131 20.87 2.37 -2.20
C SER A 131 21.63 1.74 -1.04
N VAL A 132 21.15 0.58 -0.62
CA VAL A 132 21.82 -0.32 0.32
C VAL A 132 22.15 -1.63 -0.39
N SER A 133 22.96 -2.48 0.22
CA SER A 133 23.28 -3.79 -0.37
C SER A 133 22.87 -4.95 0.53
N THR A 134 22.73 -6.13 -0.08
CA THR A 134 22.54 -7.38 0.64
C THR A 134 23.40 -8.50 0.05
N SER A 135 24.02 -9.29 0.94
CA SER A 135 24.67 -10.55 0.62
C SER A 135 23.80 -11.76 0.94
N THR A 136 22.55 -11.54 1.36
CA THR A 136 21.61 -12.62 1.70
C THR A 136 21.10 -13.27 0.43
N THR A 137 21.34 -14.57 0.28
CA THR A 137 20.79 -15.37 -0.84
C THR A 137 19.29 -15.52 -0.69
N VAL A 138 18.54 -15.11 -1.71
CA VAL A 138 17.07 -15.20 -1.74
C VAL A 138 16.65 -16.28 -2.70
N ALA A 139 15.98 -17.32 -2.18
CA ALA A 139 15.38 -18.36 -3.00
C ALA A 139 13.94 -17.96 -3.40
N PRO A 140 13.46 -18.36 -4.60
CA PRO A 140 12.15 -17.97 -5.10
C PRO A 140 10.97 -18.34 -4.18
N THR A 141 11.03 -19.47 -3.50
CA THR A 141 9.90 -20.03 -2.72
C THR A 141 10.16 -20.07 -1.21
N SER A 142 11.30 -19.57 -0.73
CA SER A 142 11.65 -19.58 0.70
C SER A 142 11.48 -18.19 1.33
N GLY A 143 10.54 -18.05 2.25
CA GLY A 143 10.24 -16.78 2.91
C GLY A 143 11.28 -16.30 3.91
N GLN A 144 12.23 -17.14 4.37
CA GLN A 144 13.14 -16.77 5.48
C GLN A 144 14.04 -15.58 5.13
N ALA A 145 14.67 -15.59 3.95
CA ALA A 145 15.50 -14.48 3.48
C ALA A 145 14.65 -13.21 3.24
N TRP A 146 13.44 -13.38 2.71
CA TRP A 146 12.50 -12.29 2.53
C TRP A 146 12.15 -11.59 3.84
N GLY A 147 11.87 -12.34 4.91
CA GLY A 147 11.63 -11.79 6.22
C GLY A 147 12.80 -10.98 6.76
N SER A 148 14.05 -11.48 6.56
CA SER A 148 15.26 -10.77 7.00
C SER A 148 15.49 -9.46 6.22
N LEU A 149 15.24 -9.45 4.92
CA LEU A 149 15.31 -8.23 4.10
C LEU A 149 14.21 -7.25 4.45
N LEU A 150 13.00 -7.74 4.69
CA LEU A 150 11.87 -6.91 5.13
C LEU A 150 12.18 -6.19 6.43
N ASP A 151 12.75 -6.90 7.43
CA ASP A 151 13.20 -6.28 8.68
C ASP A 151 14.29 -5.24 8.44
N GLY A 152 15.19 -5.50 7.49
CA GLY A 152 16.20 -4.52 7.08
C GLY A 152 15.55 -3.23 6.59
N VAL A 153 14.49 -3.31 5.78
CA VAL A 153 13.72 -2.13 5.33
C VAL A 153 13.05 -1.41 6.51
N GLY A 154 12.45 -2.16 7.44
CA GLY A 154 11.88 -1.62 8.67
C GLY A 154 12.91 -0.88 9.53
N ASN A 155 14.11 -1.47 9.70
CA ASN A 155 15.23 -0.87 10.44
C ASN A 155 15.76 0.40 9.76
N LEU A 156 15.83 0.42 8.41
CA LEU A 156 16.19 1.63 7.68
C LEU A 156 15.17 2.74 7.89
N ARG A 157 13.86 2.42 7.81
CA ARG A 157 12.80 3.37 8.09
C ARG A 157 12.95 4.01 9.47
N GLN A 158 13.32 3.21 10.47
CA GLN A 158 13.55 3.68 11.83
C GLN A 158 14.83 4.54 11.94
N SER A 159 15.95 4.07 11.36
CA SER A 159 17.24 4.78 11.43
C SER A 159 17.20 6.12 10.69
N ASP A 160 16.45 6.19 9.60
CA ASP A 160 16.19 7.42 8.84
C ASP A 160 15.23 8.38 9.58
N ARG A 161 14.66 7.97 10.72
CA ARG A 161 13.65 8.71 11.48
C ARG A 161 12.47 9.14 10.59
N ALA A 162 11.99 8.21 9.77
CA ALA A 162 10.93 8.47 8.84
C ALA A 162 9.70 9.04 9.53
N ALA A 163 9.03 9.99 8.86
CA ALA A 163 7.75 10.50 9.36
C ALA A 163 6.73 9.37 9.50
N GLY A 164 5.81 9.48 10.47
CA GLY A 164 4.78 8.48 10.69
C GLY A 164 3.94 8.20 9.46
N SER A 165 3.79 9.15 8.53
CA SER A 165 3.03 9.01 7.28
C SER A 165 3.80 8.34 6.14
N GLU A 166 5.14 8.27 6.19
CA GLU A 166 5.96 7.72 5.10
C GLU A 166 5.92 6.20 5.06
N TYR A 167 5.78 5.66 3.86
CA TYR A 167 5.89 4.24 3.55
C TYR A 167 7.26 3.94 2.94
N TYR A 168 7.94 2.91 3.41
CA TYR A 168 9.21 2.45 2.87
C TYR A 168 8.99 1.22 1.99
N LEU A 169 9.41 1.27 0.74
CA LEU A 169 9.28 0.18 -0.22
C LEU A 169 10.68 -0.27 -0.67
N GLY A 170 11.14 -1.41 -0.16
CA GLY A 170 12.36 -2.05 -0.63
C GLY A 170 12.13 -2.68 -2.01
N LEU A 171 13.03 -2.41 -2.95
CA LEU A 171 13.04 -3.04 -4.26
C LEU A 171 14.39 -3.72 -4.51
N PHE A 172 14.38 -4.94 -5.04
CA PHE A 172 15.60 -5.67 -5.39
C PHE A 172 15.40 -6.63 -6.57
N ALA A 173 16.51 -7.04 -7.20
CA ALA A 173 16.49 -7.93 -8.36
C ALA A 173 17.43 -9.14 -8.14
N PRO A 174 16.94 -10.27 -7.56
CA PRO A 174 17.77 -11.44 -7.22
C PRO A 174 18.21 -12.28 -8.42
N ALA A 175 17.66 -12.06 -9.61
CA ALA A 175 18.05 -12.70 -10.87
C ALA A 175 18.12 -11.65 -12.00
N ALA A 176 18.56 -12.03 -13.20
CA ALA A 176 18.67 -11.10 -14.32
C ALA A 176 17.31 -10.67 -14.89
N SER A 177 16.23 -11.40 -14.60
CA SER A 177 14.86 -11.03 -14.99
C SER A 177 13.82 -11.64 -14.05
N PHE A 178 12.62 -11.05 -14.05
CA PHE A 178 11.47 -11.61 -13.33
C PHE A 178 11.19 -13.06 -13.75
N ARG A 179 11.21 -13.34 -15.06
CA ARG A 179 10.97 -14.68 -15.59
C ARG A 179 12.00 -15.72 -15.11
N GLU A 180 13.25 -15.33 -14.99
CA GLU A 180 14.29 -16.21 -14.47
C GLU A 180 14.05 -16.57 -13.01
N PHE A 181 13.66 -15.58 -12.19
CA PHE A 181 13.40 -15.81 -10.78
C PHE A 181 12.05 -16.51 -10.53
N CYS A 182 11.00 -16.10 -11.24
CA CYS A 182 9.61 -16.50 -10.99
C CYS A 182 9.06 -17.56 -11.96
N GLY A 183 9.84 -18.06 -12.91
CA GLY A 183 9.36 -18.98 -13.97
C GLY A 183 8.73 -20.29 -13.50
N ARG A 184 8.88 -20.65 -12.23
CA ARG A 184 8.23 -21.82 -11.58
C ARG A 184 7.39 -21.42 -10.36
N GLY A 185 6.98 -20.17 -10.29
CA GLY A 185 6.37 -19.57 -9.12
C GLY A 185 7.40 -19.00 -8.14
N CYS A 186 7.07 -17.90 -7.51
CA CYS A 186 7.93 -17.23 -6.54
C CYS A 186 7.11 -16.43 -5.53
N ILE A 187 7.79 -16.00 -4.47
CA ILE A 187 7.39 -14.86 -3.65
C ILE A 187 7.82 -13.61 -4.43
N ALA A 188 6.89 -12.73 -4.78
CA ALA A 188 7.16 -11.49 -5.50
C ALA A 188 7.25 -10.27 -4.58
N GLY A 189 6.76 -10.42 -3.33
CA GLY A 189 6.81 -9.39 -2.32
C GLY A 189 6.44 -9.91 -0.94
N ILE A 190 6.63 -9.05 0.07
CA ILE A 190 6.23 -9.28 1.45
C ILE A 190 6.06 -7.93 2.17
N ALA A 191 5.00 -7.79 2.97
CA ALA A 191 4.80 -6.65 3.84
C ALA A 191 4.05 -7.05 5.14
N PRO A 192 4.11 -6.24 6.20
CA PRO A 192 3.23 -6.39 7.35
C PRO A 192 1.76 -6.15 6.95
N LEU A 193 0.85 -7.00 7.43
CA LEU A 193 -0.61 -6.77 7.34
C LEU A 193 -1.00 -5.74 8.40
N ASN A 194 -0.76 -4.47 8.12
CA ASN A 194 -0.85 -3.38 9.09
C ASN A 194 -2.30 -2.93 9.37
N GLN A 195 -3.16 -3.85 9.74
CA GLN A 195 -4.58 -3.56 10.04
C GLN A 195 -4.74 -2.59 11.23
N GLY A 196 -3.87 -2.68 12.24
CA GLY A 196 -3.84 -1.80 13.42
C GLY A 196 -3.33 -0.38 13.14
N ASN A 197 -2.97 -0.04 11.90
CA ASN A 197 -2.45 1.27 11.53
C ASN A 197 -1.19 1.70 12.30
N TYR A 198 -0.33 0.73 12.64
CA TYR A 198 0.94 1.00 13.31
C TYR A 198 1.87 1.77 12.37
N GLN A 199 2.34 2.94 12.80
CA GLN A 199 3.23 3.76 11.97
C GLN A 199 4.58 3.09 11.74
N SER A 200 5.07 2.30 12.68
CA SER A 200 6.30 1.53 12.55
C SER A 200 6.22 0.42 11.50
N GLN A 201 5.02 -0.03 11.14
CA GLN A 201 4.77 -1.14 10.21
C GLN A 201 4.43 -0.66 8.78
N ARG A 202 4.74 0.59 8.43
CA ARG A 202 4.51 1.15 7.09
C ARG A 202 5.70 0.91 6.18
N TYR A 203 5.97 -0.35 5.86
CA TYR A 203 7.02 -0.75 4.94
C TYR A 203 6.68 -2.05 4.22
N GLY A 204 7.33 -2.29 3.11
CA GLY A 204 7.18 -3.51 2.31
C GLY A 204 8.44 -3.77 1.49
N LEU A 205 8.51 -4.92 0.89
CA LEU A 205 9.61 -5.38 0.04
C LEU A 205 9.03 -6.08 -1.18
N ALA A 206 9.50 -5.75 -2.38
CA ALA A 206 9.05 -6.38 -3.62
C ALA A 206 10.20 -6.56 -4.61
N LEU A 207 9.99 -7.37 -5.64
CA LEU A 207 10.87 -7.44 -6.79
C LEU A 207 10.85 -6.12 -7.57
N GLY A 208 11.97 -5.71 -8.14
CA GLY A 208 12.17 -4.40 -8.74
C GLY A 208 12.67 -4.45 -10.18
N TYR A 209 11.99 -5.16 -11.08
CA TYR A 209 12.36 -5.22 -12.50
C TYR A 209 11.71 -4.12 -13.37
N GLY A 210 10.83 -3.29 -12.80
CA GLY A 210 10.25 -2.12 -13.48
C GLY A 210 9.11 -2.41 -14.45
N ASP A 211 8.81 -3.67 -14.77
CA ASP A 211 7.67 -4.06 -15.60
C ASP A 211 6.32 -3.93 -14.85
N GLU A 212 5.21 -4.12 -15.57
CA GLU A 212 3.88 -3.93 -15.00
C GLU A 212 3.56 -4.92 -13.88
N ASP A 213 3.95 -6.19 -14.02
CA ASP A 213 3.68 -7.24 -13.03
C ASP A 213 4.42 -6.94 -11.71
N ASN A 214 5.66 -6.44 -11.79
CA ASN A 214 6.42 -6.03 -10.62
C ASN A 214 5.82 -4.78 -9.96
N ARG A 215 5.28 -3.83 -10.74
CA ARG A 215 4.57 -2.68 -10.17
C ARG A 215 3.30 -3.11 -9.43
N PHE A 216 2.54 -4.07 -9.98
CA PHE A 216 1.40 -4.64 -9.24
C PHE A 216 1.84 -5.30 -7.94
N SER A 217 2.94 -6.07 -7.94
CA SER A 217 3.49 -6.67 -6.71
C SER A 217 3.88 -5.59 -5.69
N ALA A 218 4.56 -4.53 -6.11
CA ALA A 218 4.94 -3.41 -5.24
C ALA A 218 3.72 -2.68 -4.65
N ILE A 219 2.67 -2.45 -5.45
CA ILE A 219 1.42 -1.82 -5.02
C ILE A 219 0.63 -2.75 -4.09
N HIS A 220 0.66 -4.05 -4.32
CA HIS A 220 0.09 -5.08 -3.46
C HIS A 220 0.72 -5.03 -2.06
N GLU A 221 2.05 -5.00 -1.97
CA GLU A 221 2.74 -4.92 -0.67
C GLU A 221 2.50 -3.59 0.04
N LEU A 222 2.43 -2.48 -0.70
CA LEU A 222 1.97 -1.21 -0.13
C LEU A 222 0.53 -1.31 0.37
N GLY A 223 -0.34 -2.07 -0.30
CA GLY A 223 -1.69 -2.37 0.15
C GLY A 223 -1.72 -3.04 1.53
N HIS A 224 -0.87 -4.05 1.75
CA HIS A 224 -0.72 -4.69 3.05
C HIS A 224 -0.19 -3.73 4.12
N ALA A 225 0.87 -3.00 3.83
CA ALA A 225 1.41 -1.97 4.72
C ALA A 225 0.37 -0.86 5.03
N HIS A 226 -0.60 -0.65 4.13
CA HIS A 226 -1.74 0.24 4.28
C HIS A 226 -2.97 -0.42 4.92
N GLY A 227 -2.83 -1.69 5.38
CA GLY A 227 -3.83 -2.42 6.17
C GLY A 227 -4.83 -3.25 5.37
N ARG A 228 -4.54 -3.57 4.11
CA ARG A 228 -5.39 -4.43 3.28
C ARG A 228 -4.98 -5.92 3.40
N PRO A 229 -5.86 -6.82 3.85
CA PRO A 229 -5.70 -8.27 3.67
C PRO A 229 -5.89 -8.68 2.21
N HIS A 230 -5.65 -9.95 1.91
CA HIS A 230 -5.86 -10.49 0.57
C HIS A 230 -7.34 -10.50 0.15
N ALA A 231 -7.61 -10.22 -1.12
CA ALA A 231 -8.88 -10.54 -1.76
C ALA A 231 -8.94 -12.05 -2.09
N PRO A 232 -10.11 -12.71 -2.02
CA PRO A 232 -10.22 -14.17 -2.11
C PRO A 232 -10.06 -14.68 -3.55
N CYS A 233 -8.84 -14.62 -4.11
CA CYS A 233 -8.51 -15.14 -5.43
C CYS A 233 -7.09 -15.69 -5.53
N GLY A 234 -6.88 -16.83 -6.21
CA GLY A 234 -5.56 -17.40 -6.49
C GLY A 234 -4.95 -18.18 -5.36
N GLY A 235 -5.77 -18.73 -4.45
CA GLY A 235 -5.27 -19.57 -3.35
C GLY A 235 -4.54 -18.78 -2.26
N VAL A 236 -4.84 -17.49 -2.12
CA VAL A 236 -4.29 -16.64 -1.05
C VAL A 236 -4.61 -17.21 0.34
N SER A 237 -3.69 -17.06 1.27
CA SER A 237 -3.95 -17.28 2.69
C SER A 237 -4.44 -15.99 3.35
N GLY A 238 -5.30 -16.11 4.37
CA GLY A 238 -5.76 -14.94 5.13
C GLY A 238 -6.57 -13.95 4.30
N SER A 239 -7.46 -14.44 3.42
CA SER A 239 -8.38 -13.58 2.68
C SER A 239 -9.28 -12.78 3.63
N GLU A 240 -9.62 -11.56 3.22
CA GLU A 240 -10.40 -10.63 4.03
C GLU A 240 -11.81 -11.19 4.31
N PRO A 241 -12.17 -11.43 5.58
CA PRO A 241 -13.52 -11.83 5.93
C PRO A 241 -14.53 -10.77 5.48
N GLY A 242 -15.61 -11.20 4.82
CA GLY A 242 -16.66 -10.29 4.36
C GLY A 242 -16.31 -9.53 3.07
N TYR A 243 -15.30 -9.97 2.31
CA TYR A 243 -15.11 -9.47 0.94
C TYR A 243 -16.38 -9.74 0.12
N PRO A 244 -17.03 -8.70 -0.47
CA PRO A 244 -18.41 -8.83 -0.94
C PRO A 244 -18.54 -9.51 -2.31
N HIS A 245 -17.49 -9.49 -3.13
CA HIS A 245 -17.56 -9.95 -4.52
C HIS A 245 -16.96 -11.35 -4.68
N ALA A 246 -17.71 -12.26 -5.27
CA ALA A 246 -17.31 -13.64 -5.44
C ALA A 246 -15.98 -13.77 -6.22
N GLY A 247 -15.08 -14.63 -5.73
CA GLY A 247 -13.80 -14.92 -6.38
C GLY A 247 -12.88 -13.72 -6.49
N GLY A 248 -12.96 -12.76 -5.56
CA GLY A 248 -12.10 -11.59 -5.52
C GLY A 248 -12.33 -10.61 -6.68
N ALA A 249 -13.55 -10.57 -7.23
CA ALA A 249 -13.89 -9.63 -8.30
C ALA A 249 -13.90 -8.17 -7.83
N THR A 250 -13.75 -7.21 -8.74
CA THR A 250 -13.81 -5.78 -8.40
C THR A 250 -15.21 -5.30 -8.06
N GLY A 251 -16.25 -5.96 -8.61
CA GLY A 251 -17.66 -5.65 -8.37
C GLY A 251 -18.18 -4.43 -9.10
N VAL A 252 -17.31 -3.56 -9.57
CA VAL A 252 -17.63 -2.33 -10.30
C VAL A 252 -16.71 -2.18 -11.51
N TRP A 253 -17.11 -1.32 -12.45
CA TRP A 253 -16.22 -0.90 -13.53
C TRP A 253 -15.05 -0.12 -12.99
N GLY A 254 -13.82 -0.51 -13.38
CA GLY A 254 -12.60 0.24 -13.14
C GLY A 254 -12.24 1.07 -14.39
N TYR A 255 -11.64 2.24 -14.17
CA TYR A 255 -11.15 3.08 -15.26
C TYR A 255 -9.68 3.44 -15.03
N ASP A 256 -8.85 3.05 -15.99
CA ASP A 256 -7.43 3.41 -16.03
C ASP A 256 -7.22 4.61 -16.96
N PHE A 257 -7.11 5.77 -16.37
CA PHE A 257 -6.92 7.03 -17.11
C PHE A 257 -5.59 7.10 -17.88
N ARG A 258 -4.62 6.24 -17.55
CA ARG A 258 -3.29 6.22 -18.18
C ARG A 258 -3.34 5.79 -19.66
N ASN A 259 -4.35 4.98 -20.00
CA ASN A 259 -4.49 4.39 -21.33
C ASN A 259 -5.95 4.24 -21.80
N ASP A 260 -6.89 4.99 -21.19
CA ASP A 260 -8.33 4.95 -21.47
C ASP A 260 -8.94 3.54 -21.42
N ARG A 261 -8.45 2.71 -20.51
CA ARG A 261 -8.89 1.32 -20.38
C ARG A 261 -9.97 1.17 -19.32
N LEU A 262 -11.04 0.46 -19.69
CA LEU A 262 -12.03 -0.03 -18.73
C LEU A 262 -11.71 -1.47 -18.30
N TYR A 263 -11.88 -1.73 -17.01
CA TYR A 263 -11.88 -3.05 -16.41
C TYR A 263 -13.30 -3.41 -16.01
N ASP A 264 -13.82 -4.53 -16.50
CA ASP A 264 -15.18 -4.95 -16.17
C ASP A 264 -15.30 -5.43 -14.71
N PRO A 265 -16.54 -5.49 -14.15
CA PRO A 265 -16.76 -5.87 -12.75
C PRO A 265 -16.27 -7.28 -12.35
N SER A 266 -15.95 -8.16 -13.30
CA SER A 266 -15.40 -9.49 -13.05
C SER A 266 -13.86 -9.51 -12.92
N THR A 267 -13.20 -8.40 -13.28
CA THR A 267 -11.75 -8.19 -13.06
C THR A 267 -11.41 -8.44 -11.60
N LYS A 268 -10.20 -8.88 -11.31
CA LYS A 268 -9.81 -9.30 -9.96
C LYS A 268 -9.22 -8.13 -9.17
N ASP A 269 -9.50 -8.13 -7.87
CA ASP A 269 -8.90 -7.13 -6.98
C ASP A 269 -7.39 -7.34 -6.89
N PHE A 270 -6.63 -6.24 -6.90
CA PHE A 270 -5.16 -6.25 -6.85
C PHE A 270 -4.58 -6.87 -5.59
N MET A 271 -5.39 -7.01 -4.53
CA MET A 271 -5.01 -7.73 -3.32
C MET A 271 -5.18 -9.25 -3.43
N GLY A 272 -5.60 -9.79 -4.58
CA GLY A 272 -5.62 -11.22 -4.91
C GLY A 272 -4.41 -11.63 -5.75
N TYR A 273 -4.34 -12.94 -6.09
CA TYR A 273 -3.28 -13.51 -6.94
C TYR A 273 -3.81 -13.94 -8.32
N CYS A 274 -4.96 -13.41 -8.73
CA CYS A 274 -5.52 -13.68 -10.05
C CYS A 274 -5.43 -12.47 -10.95
N GLU A 275 -5.37 -12.69 -12.26
CA GLU A 275 -5.32 -11.66 -13.28
C GLU A 275 -6.53 -11.72 -14.22
N PRO A 276 -6.84 -10.63 -14.94
CA PRO A 276 -6.26 -9.28 -14.82
C PRO A 276 -6.67 -8.60 -13.51
N GLN A 277 -5.85 -7.68 -13.01
CA GLN A 277 -6.04 -7.02 -11.72
C GLN A 277 -6.44 -5.55 -11.87
N TRP A 278 -7.27 -5.10 -10.94
CA TRP A 278 -7.60 -3.70 -10.70
C TRP A 278 -8.03 -3.52 -9.25
N VAL A 279 -8.39 -2.31 -8.84
CA VAL A 279 -8.91 -2.05 -7.50
C VAL A 279 -10.42 -2.26 -7.45
N SER A 280 -10.94 -2.96 -6.43
CA SER A 280 -12.38 -3.08 -6.17
C SER A 280 -12.91 -1.83 -5.45
N ASP A 281 -14.24 -1.61 -5.53
CA ASP A 281 -14.91 -0.59 -4.71
C ASP A 281 -14.67 -0.82 -3.22
N PHE A 282 -14.67 -2.08 -2.81
CA PHE A 282 -14.43 -2.50 -1.43
C PHE A 282 -13.02 -2.14 -0.93
N ALA A 283 -11.97 -2.47 -1.71
CA ALA A 283 -10.61 -2.10 -1.37
C ALA A 283 -10.40 -0.58 -1.44
N TYR A 284 -10.93 0.08 -2.49
CA TYR A 284 -10.82 1.51 -2.71
C TYR A 284 -11.37 2.33 -1.53
N LEU A 285 -12.56 1.96 -1.04
CA LEU A 285 -13.16 2.64 0.11
C LEU A 285 -12.30 2.49 1.38
N ARG A 286 -11.74 1.32 1.62
CA ARG A 286 -10.89 1.06 2.79
C ARG A 286 -9.52 1.72 2.67
N LEU A 287 -8.96 1.77 1.47
CA LEU A 287 -7.76 2.56 1.20
C LEU A 287 -8.02 4.03 1.52
N HIS A 288 -9.16 4.58 1.07
CA HIS A 288 -9.54 5.97 1.37
C HIS A 288 -9.63 6.24 2.87
N GLN A 289 -10.33 5.39 3.62
CA GLN A 289 -10.43 5.53 5.07
C GLN A 289 -9.04 5.59 5.75
N ARG A 290 -8.10 4.77 5.28
CA ARG A 290 -6.74 4.75 5.79
C ARG A 290 -5.95 5.98 5.34
N VAL A 291 -6.07 6.43 4.10
CA VAL A 291 -5.43 7.67 3.61
C VAL A 291 -5.84 8.86 4.49
N VAL A 292 -7.13 9.01 4.75
CA VAL A 292 -7.64 10.07 5.63
C VAL A 292 -7.04 9.97 7.04
N SER A 293 -6.97 8.75 7.61
CA SER A 293 -6.42 8.56 8.95
C SER A 293 -4.91 8.80 9.04
N VAL A 294 -4.18 8.58 7.96
CA VAL A 294 -2.72 8.79 7.88
C VAL A 294 -2.40 10.26 7.63
N ALA A 295 -3.10 10.91 6.68
CA ALA A 295 -2.88 12.29 6.30
C ALA A 295 -3.46 13.29 7.31
N GLY A 296 -4.57 12.96 7.93
CA GLY A 296 -5.32 13.85 8.82
C GLY A 296 -4.66 14.11 10.17
N GLY A 297 -3.43 13.57 10.41
CA GLY A 297 -2.77 13.66 11.70
C GLY A 297 -3.82 13.75 12.80
N SER A 298 -4.41 12.60 13.18
CA SER A 298 -5.54 12.55 14.12
C SER A 298 -5.45 13.70 15.14
N THR A 299 -6.45 14.56 15.19
CA THR A 299 -6.61 15.62 16.23
C THR A 299 -6.74 15.02 17.64
N LEU A 300 -6.88 13.70 17.73
CA LEU A 300 -6.70 12.96 18.96
C LEU A 300 -5.19 12.88 19.24
N SER A 301 -4.76 13.46 20.35
CA SER A 301 -3.38 13.37 20.85
C SER A 301 -3.08 11.89 21.18
N TRP A 302 -2.57 11.14 20.19
CA TRP A 302 -2.09 9.79 20.44
C TRP A 302 -0.82 9.87 21.28
N ARG A 303 -0.82 9.18 22.39
CA ARG A 303 0.40 8.99 23.15
C ARG A 303 1.26 7.97 22.41
N LEU A 304 2.46 8.38 21.99
CA LEU A 304 3.48 7.47 21.51
C LEU A 304 4.22 6.89 22.71
N ALA A 305 4.56 5.63 22.63
CA ALA A 305 5.40 4.97 23.62
C ALA A 305 6.35 3.98 22.92
N PRO A 306 7.56 3.76 23.48
CA PRO A 306 8.50 2.82 22.92
C PRO A 306 7.96 1.38 23.00
N HIS A 307 8.19 0.63 21.91
CA HIS A 307 7.84 -0.79 21.81
C HIS A 307 9.02 -1.59 21.28
N HIS A 308 9.30 -2.72 21.91
CA HIS A 308 10.18 -3.72 21.34
C HIS A 308 9.51 -4.42 20.18
N VAL A 309 10.23 -4.61 19.07
CA VAL A 309 9.77 -5.38 17.92
C VAL A 309 10.56 -6.68 17.84
N PHE A 310 9.83 -7.79 17.75
CA PHE A 310 10.40 -9.12 17.54
C PHE A 310 9.84 -9.70 16.24
N ARG A 311 10.71 -10.28 15.41
CA ARG A 311 10.29 -11.11 14.31
C ARG A 311 9.94 -12.51 14.79
N VAL A 312 8.82 -13.01 14.32
CA VAL A 312 8.40 -14.39 14.42
C VAL A 312 8.42 -15.01 13.05
N ALA A 313 9.12 -16.12 12.87
CA ALA A 313 9.20 -16.86 11.63
C ALA A 313 9.05 -18.37 11.89
N PRO A 314 8.58 -19.15 10.90
CA PRO A 314 8.43 -20.57 11.06
C PRO A 314 9.78 -21.25 11.37
N PHE A 315 9.75 -22.20 12.31
CA PHE A 315 10.89 -23.05 12.68
C PHE A 315 12.14 -22.32 13.20
N THR A 316 12.02 -21.04 13.55
CA THR A 316 13.12 -20.27 14.14
C THR A 316 12.72 -19.66 15.49
N ALA A 317 13.70 -19.42 16.34
CA ALA A 317 13.46 -18.65 17.56
C ALA A 317 13.09 -17.20 17.20
N PRO A 318 12.20 -16.54 17.99
CA PRO A 318 11.92 -15.13 17.80
C PRO A 318 13.20 -14.30 17.89
N SER A 319 13.36 -13.32 16.98
CA SER A 319 14.52 -12.42 16.97
C SER A 319 14.09 -10.98 17.23
N TRP A 320 14.79 -10.31 18.13
CA TRP A 320 14.59 -8.90 18.40
C TRP A 320 15.14 -8.07 17.23
N THR A 321 14.34 -7.12 16.71
CA THR A 321 14.70 -6.29 15.57
C THR A 321 14.91 -4.82 15.90
N GLY A 322 14.44 -4.37 17.06
CA GLY A 322 14.66 -3.00 17.48
C GLY A 322 13.62 -2.47 18.48
N LEU A 323 13.78 -1.18 18.82
CA LEU A 323 12.83 -0.40 19.61
C LEU A 323 12.24 0.69 18.72
N VAL A 324 10.92 0.82 18.68
CA VAL A 324 10.19 1.77 17.85
C VAL A 324 9.24 2.62 18.69
N GLU A 325 9.00 3.86 18.29
CA GLU A 325 7.92 4.67 18.83
C GLU A 325 6.62 4.28 18.16
N GLU A 326 5.64 3.82 18.91
CA GLU A 326 4.35 3.39 18.39
C GLU A 326 3.19 3.97 19.21
N ARG A 327 1.99 4.02 18.61
CA ARG A 327 0.78 4.48 19.28
C ARG A 327 0.38 3.52 20.38
N VAL A 328 0.08 4.08 21.56
CA VAL A 328 -0.63 3.32 22.59
C VAL A 328 -2.08 3.22 22.12
N THR A 329 -2.47 2.04 21.68
CA THR A 329 -3.85 1.78 21.24
C THR A 329 -4.64 1.13 22.39
N ASP A 330 -5.92 1.49 22.52
CA ASP A 330 -6.84 0.75 23.39
C ASP A 330 -7.04 -0.68 22.87
N ALA A 331 -7.53 -1.57 23.72
CA ALA A 331 -7.56 -3.03 23.55
C ALA A 331 -8.32 -3.57 22.31
N SER A 332 -8.87 -2.70 21.44
CA SER A 332 -9.71 -3.10 20.30
C SER A 332 -8.95 -3.48 19.03
N ASP A 333 -7.66 -3.15 18.90
CA ASP A 333 -6.94 -3.27 17.63
C ASP A 333 -5.97 -4.47 17.62
N GLY A 334 -6.48 -5.63 17.23
CA GLY A 334 -5.69 -6.86 17.03
C GLY A 334 -5.69 -7.82 18.21
N GLU A 335 -5.19 -9.03 17.98
CA GLU A 335 -5.08 -10.06 19.01
C GLU A 335 -4.00 -9.68 20.04
N LEU A 336 -4.42 -9.54 21.28
CA LEU A 336 -3.55 -9.20 22.41
C LEU A 336 -3.03 -10.46 23.06
N THR A 337 -1.73 -10.68 23.03
CA THR A 337 -1.07 -11.75 23.79
C THR A 337 -0.46 -11.18 25.05
N MET A 338 -0.90 -11.66 26.23
CA MET A 338 -0.29 -11.25 27.49
C MET A 338 1.06 -11.92 27.67
N MET A 339 2.10 -11.13 27.98
CA MET A 339 3.45 -11.60 28.20
C MET A 339 3.98 -11.11 29.55
N LYS A 340 4.78 -11.91 30.16
CA LYS A 340 5.45 -11.57 31.43
C LYS A 340 6.80 -10.95 31.13
N ALA A 341 7.00 -9.68 31.53
CA ALA A 341 8.30 -9.02 31.44
C ALA A 341 9.21 -9.46 32.59
N ARG A 342 10.47 -9.70 32.28
CA ARG A 342 11.50 -10.10 33.27
C ARG A 342 12.81 -9.37 33.03
N ASP A 343 13.52 -9.08 34.11
CA ASP A 343 14.87 -8.52 34.05
C ASP A 343 15.93 -9.59 33.69
N ARG A 344 17.18 -9.16 33.56
CA ARG A 344 18.32 -10.04 33.25
C ARG A 344 18.59 -11.13 34.31
N PHE A 345 18.06 -10.99 35.53
CA PHE A 345 18.16 -11.95 36.61
C PHE A 345 16.93 -12.87 36.74
N GLY A 346 15.93 -12.69 35.84
CA GLY A 346 14.69 -13.47 35.83
C GLY A 346 13.63 -12.97 36.81
N ARG A 347 13.82 -11.78 37.43
CA ARG A 347 12.82 -11.20 38.34
C ARG A 347 11.62 -10.72 37.52
N ASP A 348 10.43 -10.91 38.07
CA ASP A 348 9.16 -10.51 37.49
C ASP A 348 8.99 -8.99 37.51
N LEU A 349 8.77 -8.37 36.36
CA LEU A 349 8.53 -6.95 36.19
C LEU A 349 7.05 -6.66 35.87
N GLY A 350 6.20 -7.69 35.81
CA GLY A 350 4.78 -7.56 35.54
C GLY A 350 4.34 -8.14 34.19
N TRP A 351 3.04 -7.97 33.90
CA TRP A 351 2.42 -8.41 32.64
C TRP A 351 2.23 -7.26 31.68
N VAL A 352 2.52 -7.49 30.40
CA VAL A 352 2.33 -6.53 29.32
C VAL A 352 1.54 -7.18 28.19
N GLY A 353 0.76 -6.37 27.47
CA GLY A 353 0.03 -6.81 26.30
C GLY A 353 0.88 -6.64 25.03
N ALA A 354 1.24 -7.74 24.39
CA ALA A 354 1.92 -7.75 23.11
C ALA A 354 0.92 -7.82 21.96
N ARG A 355 1.21 -7.13 20.85
CA ARG A 355 0.38 -7.15 19.65
C ARG A 355 1.11 -7.84 18.52
N ARG A 356 0.42 -8.77 17.88
CA ARG A 356 0.93 -9.51 16.75
C ARG A 356 0.46 -8.85 15.44
N VAL A 357 1.40 -8.55 14.57
CA VAL A 357 1.17 -8.05 13.21
C VAL A 357 1.68 -9.10 12.24
N GLU A 358 0.76 -9.81 11.60
CA GLU A 358 1.09 -10.81 10.57
C GLU A 358 1.73 -10.14 9.36
N THR A 359 2.44 -10.91 8.54
CA THR A 359 2.87 -10.48 7.20
C THR A 359 2.01 -11.15 6.13
N SER A 360 2.19 -10.73 4.89
CA SER A 360 1.57 -11.36 3.72
C SER A 360 2.01 -12.82 3.51
N LEU A 361 3.15 -13.21 4.08
CA LEU A 361 3.62 -14.59 4.09
C LEU A 361 3.16 -15.33 5.35
N PRO A 362 2.52 -16.51 5.22
CA PRO A 362 2.06 -17.30 6.35
C PRO A 362 3.17 -17.66 7.33
N GLY A 363 2.90 -17.49 8.62
CA GLY A 363 3.82 -17.84 9.71
C GLY A 363 4.89 -16.79 9.99
N PHE A 364 4.99 -15.72 9.21
CA PHE A 364 5.87 -14.58 9.48
C PHE A 364 5.06 -13.45 10.09
N ALA A 365 5.56 -12.89 11.19
CA ALA A 365 4.90 -11.80 11.91
C ALA A 365 5.90 -10.92 12.63
N SER A 366 5.47 -9.69 12.94
CA SER A 366 6.11 -8.84 13.94
C SER A 366 5.30 -8.88 15.23
N LEU A 367 5.97 -8.98 16.36
CA LEU A 367 5.37 -8.85 17.68
C LEU A 367 5.84 -7.53 18.29
N LEU A 368 4.89 -6.63 18.57
CA LEU A 368 5.13 -5.34 19.21
C LEU A 368 4.82 -5.47 20.69
N ILE A 369 5.81 -5.27 21.55
CA ILE A 369 5.69 -5.37 22.99
C ILE A 369 6.05 -4.01 23.60
N PRO A 370 5.15 -3.39 24.41
CA PRO A 370 5.49 -2.15 25.11
C PRO A 370 6.81 -2.28 25.87
N ASP A 371 7.63 -1.24 25.80
CA ASP A 371 8.87 -1.20 26.56
C ASP A 371 8.56 -1.18 28.06
N VAL A 372 9.29 -1.99 28.80
CA VAL A 372 9.26 -2.05 30.26
C VAL A 372 10.68 -1.80 30.74
N GLU A 373 10.85 -0.83 31.61
CA GLU A 373 12.15 -0.47 32.19
C GLU A 373 12.86 -1.71 32.77
N ASP A 374 14.11 -1.90 32.43
CA ASP A 374 14.96 -3.03 32.82
C ASP A 374 14.56 -4.40 32.24
N ALA A 375 13.55 -4.50 31.36
CA ALA A 375 13.18 -5.78 30.75
C ALA A 375 14.32 -6.32 29.87
N ALA A 376 14.73 -7.54 30.13
CA ALA A 376 15.72 -8.26 29.33
C ALA A 376 15.08 -9.35 28.46
N PHE A 377 13.89 -9.82 28.84
CA PHE A 377 13.11 -10.76 28.05
C PHE A 377 11.63 -10.74 28.42
N PHE A 378 10.82 -11.25 27.51
CA PHE A 378 9.38 -11.43 27.67
C PHE A 378 9.05 -12.90 27.51
N GLU A 379 8.12 -13.41 28.33
CA GLU A 379 7.73 -14.81 28.37
C GLU A 379 6.22 -14.94 28.14
N THR A 380 5.81 -15.77 27.18
CA THR A 380 4.39 -16.10 26.98
C THR A 380 3.88 -17.05 28.07
N PRO A 381 2.56 -17.17 28.28
CA PRO A 381 1.98 -18.17 29.19
C PRO A 381 2.36 -19.62 28.82
N SER A 382 2.70 -19.88 27.54
CA SER A 382 3.19 -21.19 27.08
C SER A 382 4.69 -21.42 27.28
N GLY A 383 5.41 -20.44 27.87
CA GLY A 383 6.83 -20.54 28.14
C GLY A 383 7.78 -20.15 27.00
N GLN A 384 7.28 -19.60 25.91
CA GLN A 384 8.13 -19.08 24.83
C GLN A 384 8.81 -17.77 25.27
N ILE A 385 10.12 -17.68 25.05
CA ILE A 385 10.95 -16.55 25.50
C ILE A 385 11.35 -15.68 24.31
N TYR A 386 11.19 -14.37 24.48
CA TYR A 386 11.58 -13.29 23.57
C TYR A 386 12.67 -12.46 24.26
N ARG A 387 13.93 -12.59 23.81
CA ARG A 387 15.06 -11.90 24.43
C ARG A 387 15.33 -10.56 23.77
N VAL A 388 15.43 -9.51 24.56
CA VAL A 388 15.94 -8.22 24.11
C VAL A 388 17.46 -8.39 23.91
N ALA A 389 17.94 -8.11 22.69
CA ALA A 389 19.36 -8.21 22.35
C ALA A 389 19.90 -6.82 21.99
N SER A 390 21.20 -6.63 22.14
CA SER A 390 21.88 -5.56 21.40
C SER A 390 21.74 -5.88 19.92
N SER A 391 21.39 -4.88 19.08
CA SER A 391 21.06 -4.99 17.66
C SER A 391 21.79 -6.11 16.93
N GLY A 392 21.03 -7.07 16.38
CA GLY A 392 21.57 -8.11 15.50
C GLY A 392 22.10 -7.53 14.18
N GLU A 393 22.94 -8.29 13.47
CA GLU A 393 23.39 -7.91 12.13
C GLU A 393 22.18 -7.69 11.21
N SER A 394 22.12 -6.51 10.61
CA SER A 394 21.12 -6.19 9.60
C SER A 394 21.37 -6.99 8.31
N ALA A 395 20.34 -7.51 7.68
CA ALA A 395 20.44 -8.12 6.36
C ALA A 395 20.70 -7.08 5.24
N LEU A 396 20.60 -5.80 5.57
CA LEU A 396 20.90 -4.68 4.65
C LEU A 396 22.09 -3.89 5.19
N HIS A 397 23.02 -3.59 4.31
CA HIS A 397 24.26 -2.86 4.61
C HIS A 397 24.35 -1.59 3.74
N PRO A 398 24.99 -0.51 4.23
CA PRO A 398 25.37 0.60 3.37
C PRO A 398 26.21 0.09 2.19
N ASN A 399 26.02 0.66 1.01
CA ASN A 399 26.91 0.35 -0.11
C ASN A 399 28.34 0.76 0.22
N PRO A 400 29.37 0.00 -0.20
CA PRO A 400 30.74 0.47 -0.10
C PRO A 400 30.88 1.80 -0.89
N PRO A 401 31.78 2.70 -0.44
CA PRO A 401 32.04 3.93 -1.16
C PRO A 401 32.39 3.62 -2.62
N ASP A 402 31.86 4.44 -3.53
CA ASP A 402 32.14 4.34 -4.97
C ASP A 402 33.56 4.80 -5.22
N ASP A 403 34.49 3.86 -5.38
CA ASP A 403 35.91 4.12 -5.68
C ASP A 403 36.15 4.67 -7.12
N SER A 404 35.07 4.92 -7.90
CA SER A 404 35.21 5.41 -9.28
C SER A 404 35.69 6.86 -9.39
N ASN A 405 35.77 7.60 -8.27
CA ASN A 405 36.27 8.99 -8.25
C ASN A 405 37.74 9.14 -7.80
N VAL A 406 38.48 8.05 -7.64
CA VAL A 406 39.94 8.10 -7.41
C VAL A 406 40.67 7.66 -8.66
N ARG A 407 40.73 8.56 -9.66
CA ARG A 407 41.73 8.54 -10.74
C ARG A 407 42.01 9.96 -11.20
#